data_72698c65c472a51988e5c371079f39c1
#
_entry.id   72698c65c472a51988e5c371079f39c1
#
_cell.length_a   1.000
_cell.length_b   1.000
_cell.length_c   1.000
_cell.angle_alpha   90.00
_cell.angle_beta   90.00
_cell.angle_gamma   90.00
#
_symmetry.space_group_name_H-M   'P 1'
#
loop_
_entity.id
_entity.type
_entity.pdbx_description
1 polymer ?
#
loop_
_entity_poly.entity_id
_entity_poly.type
_entity_poly.pdbx_seq_one_letter_code
_entity_poly.pdbx_strand_id
1 'polypeptide(L)'
;QNNGDIFGSAWGGWLSNWINNNFVRAVRLGPQAISGGLWRDYQLGGGNVVTGFHTDGSWEMEGDDDKVYYRPVQFLVGGTWITASSV
;
A
#
# COMPACT_ATOMS: atom_id res chain seq x y z
N GLN A 1 -35.86 -3.58 7.29
CA GLN A 1 -34.80 -2.60 6.96
C GLN A 1 -35.08 -1.97 5.60
N ASN A 2 -35.17 -0.67 5.56
CA ASN A 2 -35.46 0.03 4.32
C ASN A 2 -34.20 0.36 3.48
N ASN A 3 -33.02 0.14 4.04
CA ASN A 3 -31.78 0.48 3.35
C ASN A 3 -31.18 -0.68 2.58
N GLY A 4 -31.88 -1.81 2.51
CA GLY A 4 -31.40 -2.97 1.78
C GLY A 4 -30.36 -3.82 2.49
N ASP A 5 -30.00 -3.47 3.73
CA ASP A 5 -29.06 -4.29 4.50
C ASP A 5 -29.76 -5.56 5.00
N ILE A 6 -28.97 -6.61 5.23
CA ILE A 6 -29.49 -7.91 5.62
C ILE A 6 -28.79 -8.33 6.91
N PHE A 7 -29.59 -8.73 7.91
CA PHE A 7 -29.09 -9.28 9.16
C PHE A 7 -29.15 -10.80 9.11
N GLY A 8 -28.05 -11.47 9.48
CA GLY A 8 -28.03 -12.93 9.49
C GLY A 8 -26.96 -13.48 10.41
N SER A 9 -27.23 -14.66 10.97
CA SER A 9 -26.32 -15.34 11.87
C SER A 9 -25.13 -15.95 11.11
N ALA A 10 -25.29 -16.22 9.81
CA ALA A 10 -24.22 -16.82 9.02
C ALA A 10 -23.00 -15.90 8.91
N TRP A 11 -23.18 -14.59 9.00
CA TRP A 11 -22.08 -13.61 8.97
C TRP A 11 -21.99 -12.78 10.24
N GLY A 12 -22.70 -13.20 11.29
CA GLY A 12 -22.55 -12.59 12.62
C GLY A 12 -23.13 -11.20 12.77
N GLY A 13 -24.18 -10.86 12.03
CA GLY A 13 -24.81 -9.56 12.15
C GLY A 13 -25.30 -9.01 10.82
N TRP A 14 -25.09 -7.72 10.60
CA TRP A 14 -25.50 -7.07 9.36
C TRP A 14 -24.53 -7.41 8.22
N LEU A 15 -25.07 -7.73 7.06
CA LEU A 15 -24.26 -8.10 5.88
C LEU A 15 -23.30 -6.98 5.49
N SER A 16 -23.71 -5.72 5.57
CA SER A 16 -22.83 -4.60 5.25
C SER A 16 -21.57 -4.59 6.12
N ASN A 17 -21.72 -4.88 7.40
CA ASN A 17 -20.57 -4.95 8.31
C ASN A 17 -19.64 -6.12 7.95
N TRP A 18 -20.21 -7.26 7.61
CA TRP A 18 -19.44 -8.43 7.23
C TRP A 18 -18.65 -8.14 5.94
N ILE A 19 -19.28 -7.52 4.95
CA ILE A 19 -18.61 -7.15 3.70
C ILE A 19 -17.50 -6.15 3.97
N ASN A 20 -17.75 -5.13 4.79
CA ASN A 20 -16.72 -4.13 5.13
C ASN A 20 -15.51 -4.75 5.81
N ASN A 21 -15.72 -5.80 6.60
CA ASN A 21 -14.65 -6.41 7.39
C ASN A 21 -13.93 -7.55 6.67
N ASN A 22 -14.46 -8.03 5.53
CA ASN A 22 -13.92 -9.22 4.87
C ASN A 22 -13.45 -9.00 3.44
N PHE A 23 -13.71 -7.84 2.87
CA PHE A 23 -13.33 -7.56 1.49
C PHE A 23 -12.58 -6.24 1.38
N VAL A 24 -11.68 -6.17 0.39
CA VAL A 24 -10.97 -4.94 0.07
C VAL A 24 -11.96 -3.98 -0.59
N ARG A 25 -12.07 -2.76 -0.04
CA ARG A 25 -12.98 -1.74 -0.53
C ARG A 25 -12.32 -0.70 -1.40
N ALA A 26 -11.00 -0.53 -1.23
CA ALA A 26 -10.25 0.46 -2.00
C ALA A 26 -8.77 0.11 -1.93
N VAL A 27 -8.01 0.62 -2.86
CA VAL A 27 -6.55 0.50 -2.90
C VAL A 27 -5.98 1.89 -3.08
N ARG A 28 -4.88 2.19 -2.39
CA ARG A 28 -4.17 3.45 -2.54
C ARG A 28 -2.67 3.23 -2.44
N LEU A 29 -1.91 4.22 -2.87
CA LEU A 29 -0.50 4.32 -2.53
C LEU A 29 -0.39 5.18 -1.27
N GLY A 30 0.34 4.70 -0.29
CA GLY A 30 0.51 5.40 0.97
C GLY A 30 1.48 6.57 0.89
N PRO A 31 1.96 7.05 2.04
CA PRO A 31 2.84 8.23 2.07
C PRO A 31 4.13 7.99 1.30
N GLN A 32 4.62 9.05 0.64
CA GLN A 32 5.88 9.00 -0.09
C GLN A 32 7.06 8.94 0.86
N ALA A 33 8.06 8.15 0.49
CA ALA A 33 9.34 8.09 1.17
C ALA A 33 10.45 8.10 0.12
N ILE A 34 11.68 8.32 0.57
CA ILE A 34 12.85 8.32 -0.30
C ILE A 34 13.84 7.25 0.18
N SER A 35 14.42 6.53 -0.75
CA SER A 35 15.40 5.50 -0.42
C SER A 35 16.73 6.13 0.04
N GLY A 36 17.62 5.32 0.59
CA GLY A 36 19.02 5.69 0.73
C GLY A 36 19.73 5.67 -0.62
N GLY A 37 21.00 6.03 -0.64
CA GLY A 37 21.78 6.02 -1.88
C GLY A 37 21.81 4.64 -2.51
N LEU A 38 21.74 4.58 -3.83
CA LEU A 38 21.70 3.32 -4.56
C LEU A 38 23.10 2.96 -5.03
N TRP A 39 23.67 1.96 -4.37
CA TRP A 39 25.00 1.50 -4.66
C TRP A 39 25.03 0.25 -5.53
N ARG A 40 24.20 -0.68 -5.23
CA ARG A 40 24.17 -2.00 -5.83
C ARG A 40 22.73 -2.48 -5.86
N ASP A 41 22.54 -3.74 -5.57
CA ASP A 41 21.21 -4.27 -5.37
C ASP A 41 20.55 -3.57 -4.18
N TYR A 42 19.37 -3.05 -4.38
CA TYR A 42 18.64 -2.38 -3.32
C TYR A 42 17.18 -2.76 -3.43
N GLN A 43 16.64 -3.31 -2.36
CA GLN A 43 15.24 -3.67 -2.29
C GLN A 43 14.53 -2.80 -1.27
N LEU A 44 13.38 -2.28 -1.66
CA LEU A 44 12.64 -1.34 -0.84
C LEU A 44 11.83 -2.00 0.28
N GLY A 45 11.85 -3.29 0.38
CA GLY A 45 11.01 -4.01 1.31
C GLY A 45 9.65 -4.31 0.74
N GLY A 46 8.86 -5.07 1.49
CA GLY A 46 7.59 -5.58 1.00
C GLY A 46 6.56 -4.50 0.78
N GLY A 47 5.78 -4.64 -0.29
CA GLY A 47 4.63 -3.79 -0.55
C GLY A 47 4.94 -2.41 -1.11
N ASN A 48 6.20 -2.07 -1.35
CA ASN A 48 6.58 -0.75 -1.86
C ASN A 48 6.75 -0.76 -3.37
N VAL A 49 6.38 0.36 -3.99
CA VAL A 49 6.55 0.56 -5.43
C VAL A 49 7.28 1.87 -5.68
N VAL A 50 8.14 1.86 -6.69
CA VAL A 50 8.89 3.06 -7.09
C VAL A 50 7.94 4.02 -7.80
N THR A 51 7.94 5.27 -7.36
CA THR A 51 7.09 6.31 -7.93
C THR A 51 7.87 7.47 -8.53
N GLY A 52 9.18 7.52 -8.34
CA GLY A 52 9.99 8.59 -8.91
C GLY A 52 11.46 8.38 -8.66
N PHE A 53 12.26 9.26 -9.17
CA PHE A 53 13.71 9.20 -9.08
C PHE A 53 14.24 10.53 -8.57
N HIS A 54 15.35 10.46 -7.84
CA HIS A 54 16.09 11.63 -7.38
C HIS A 54 17.56 11.47 -7.79
N THR A 55 18.12 12.53 -8.37
CA THR A 55 19.52 12.56 -8.72
C THR A 55 20.03 14.00 -8.64
N ASP A 56 21.29 14.16 -8.28
CA ASP A 56 21.94 15.48 -8.22
C ASP A 56 22.78 15.75 -9.47
N GLY A 57 22.50 15.13 -10.55
CA GLY A 57 23.20 15.27 -11.80
C GLY A 57 22.78 14.17 -12.74
N SER A 58 23.76 13.49 -13.33
CA SER A 58 23.47 12.32 -14.16
C SER A 58 23.13 11.14 -13.29
N TRP A 59 22.18 10.34 -13.73
CA TRP A 59 21.82 9.11 -13.04
C TRP A 59 22.98 8.10 -13.17
N GLU A 60 23.48 7.65 -12.02
CA GLU A 60 24.53 6.64 -11.95
C GLU A 60 24.16 5.61 -10.89
N MET A 61 24.17 4.35 -11.24
CA MET A 61 23.76 3.29 -10.32
C MET A 61 24.69 3.12 -9.12
N GLU A 62 25.85 3.75 -9.15
CA GLU A 62 26.83 3.65 -8.06
C GLU A 62 26.96 4.95 -7.26
N GLY A 63 26.11 5.93 -7.51
CA GLY A 63 26.17 7.21 -6.82
C GLY A 63 25.34 7.22 -5.54
N ASP A 64 25.88 7.81 -4.47
CA ASP A 64 25.17 7.93 -3.20
C ASP A 64 23.99 8.88 -3.29
N ASP A 65 23.99 9.77 -4.26
CA ASP A 65 22.97 10.78 -4.44
C ASP A 65 21.85 10.33 -5.36
N ASP A 66 21.97 9.17 -5.98
CA ASP A 66 20.91 8.60 -6.79
C ASP A 66 19.98 7.81 -5.89
N LYS A 67 18.71 8.19 -5.87
CA LYS A 67 17.71 7.63 -4.97
C LYS A 67 16.42 7.43 -5.72
N VAL A 68 15.51 6.69 -5.12
CA VAL A 68 14.17 6.55 -5.66
C VAL A 68 13.15 6.98 -4.61
N TYR A 69 12.08 7.59 -5.07
CA TYR A 69 10.89 7.80 -4.26
C TYR A 69 10.03 6.56 -4.36
N TYR A 70 9.41 6.19 -3.26
CA TYR A 70 8.54 5.03 -3.24
C TYR A 70 7.35 5.26 -2.31
N ARG A 71 6.31 4.47 -2.53
CA ARG A 71 5.10 4.48 -1.71
C ARG A 71 4.66 3.06 -1.46
N PRO A 72 4.14 2.76 -0.27
CA PRO A 72 3.57 1.44 -0.02
C PRO A 72 2.22 1.31 -0.71
N VAL A 73 1.93 0.12 -1.20
CA VAL A 73 0.60 -0.23 -1.66
C VAL A 73 -0.24 -0.55 -0.43
N GLN A 74 -1.40 0.07 -0.32
CA GLN A 74 -2.30 -0.14 0.81
C GLN A 74 -3.69 -0.47 0.32
N PHE A 75 -4.40 -1.25 1.12
CA PHE A 75 -5.78 -1.62 0.84
C PHE A 75 -6.64 -1.41 2.06
N LEU A 76 -7.92 -1.11 1.84
CA LEU A 76 -8.87 -0.76 2.89
C LEU A 76 -9.74 -1.95 3.22
N VAL A 77 -9.71 -2.38 4.48
CA VAL A 77 -10.58 -3.43 5.00
C VAL A 77 -11.09 -2.97 6.37
N GLY A 78 -12.39 -3.00 6.57
CA GLY A 78 -12.99 -2.67 7.86
C GLY A 78 -12.65 -1.28 8.37
N GLY A 79 -12.48 -0.31 7.50
CA GLY A 79 -12.13 1.05 7.88
C GLY A 79 -10.66 1.26 8.20
N THR A 80 -9.83 0.26 7.96
CA THR A 80 -8.39 0.31 8.24
C THR A 80 -7.59 0.14 6.97
N TRP A 81 -6.60 1.01 6.76
CA TRP A 81 -5.65 0.86 5.67
C TRP A 81 -4.52 -0.07 6.08
N ILE A 82 -4.32 -1.12 5.31
CA ILE A 82 -3.33 -2.15 5.58
C ILE A 82 -2.27 -2.07 4.49
N THR A 83 -1.01 -2.06 4.88
CA THR A 83 0.10 -2.08 3.92
C THR A 83 0.30 -3.51 3.42
N ALA A 84 0.35 -3.66 2.09
CA ALA A 84 0.59 -4.94 1.47
C ALA A 84 1.99 -5.46 1.82
N SER A 85 2.13 -6.77 1.89
CA SER A 85 3.42 -7.41 2.17
C SER A 85 3.89 -8.19 0.94
N SER A 86 5.21 -8.39 0.88
CA SER A 86 5.78 -9.28 -0.14
C SER A 86 5.55 -10.73 0.24
N VAL A 87 5.41 -11.53 -0.76
CA VAL A 87 5.25 -12.97 -0.60
C VAL A 87 6.62 -13.64 -0.54
#